data_85cf29001e494c07eb79d317c080b559
#
_entry.id   85cf29001e494c07eb79d317c080b559
#
_cell.length_a   1.000
_cell.length_b   1.000
_cell.length_c   1.000
_cell.angle_alpha   90.00
_cell.angle_beta   90.00
_cell.angle_gamma   90.00
#
_symmetry.space_group_name_H-M   'P 1'
#
loop_
_entity.id
_entity.type
_entity.pdbx_description
1 polymer ?
#
loop_
_entity_poly.entity_id
_entity_poly.type
_entity_poly.pdbx_seq_one_letter_code
_entity_poly.pdbx_strand_id
1 'polypeptide(L)'
;MLAQGLSAVVCIIFCFKCNSSLHLSREDMRADKKMMMQCIKAGLPIAAQNGLISVSMVALQRVTNGFGETVMAAYTVSMRIEQFVQQPFSSLNAAISTFTGQNIGAGKEDRARNGLKAAVKISTVFAFAVLVIFILFGRNITGFFVKGTDVISIASKAIVMTACFYWALGIIHTVRGFLNGAGDTGYALVNGTAEVICRIGLSLVLTAIPVIGHWGIWLTTCCTWFVTAAVSLLRYKGGKWKSKSLVILRTN
;
A
#
# COMPACT_ATOMS: atom_id res chain seq x y z
N MET A 1 5.41 -18.74 13.28
CA MET A 1 6.12 -19.69 12.40
C MET A 1 5.26 -20.92 12.08
N LEU A 2 4.69 -21.64 13.05
CA LEU A 2 3.88 -22.86 12.80
C LEU A 2 2.69 -22.62 11.85
N ALA A 3 1.94 -21.52 12.03
CA ALA A 3 0.79 -21.19 11.17
C ALA A 3 1.19 -20.96 9.70
N GLN A 4 2.32 -20.30 9.45
CA GLN A 4 2.83 -20.10 8.09
C GLN A 4 3.38 -21.38 7.48
N GLY A 5 4.04 -22.24 8.28
CA GLY A 5 4.46 -23.55 7.84
C GLY A 5 3.28 -24.43 7.43
N LEU A 6 2.22 -24.46 8.25
CA LEU A 6 0.99 -25.20 7.94
C LEU A 6 0.31 -24.66 6.67
N SER A 7 0.23 -23.34 6.54
CA SER A 7 -0.33 -22.68 5.33
C SER A 7 0.47 -23.06 4.08
N ALA A 8 1.80 -23.04 4.15
CA ALA A 8 2.65 -23.45 3.02
C ALA A 8 2.41 -24.91 2.62
N VAL A 9 2.34 -25.83 3.59
CA VAL A 9 2.06 -27.25 3.33
C VAL A 9 0.69 -27.43 2.67
N VAL A 10 -0.35 -26.75 3.19
CA VAL A 10 -1.71 -26.81 2.60
C VAL A 10 -1.71 -26.27 1.17
N CYS A 11 -1.02 -25.15 0.90
CA CYS A 11 -0.91 -24.59 -0.45
C CYS A 11 -0.19 -25.57 -1.40
N ILE A 12 0.90 -26.18 -0.98
CA ILE A 12 1.64 -27.18 -1.77
C ILE A 12 0.75 -28.37 -2.10
N ILE A 13 0.07 -28.94 -1.09
CA ILE A 13 -0.84 -30.08 -1.29
C ILE A 13 -1.97 -29.69 -2.27
N PHE A 14 -2.55 -28.50 -2.11
CA PHE A 14 -3.60 -28.01 -3.00
C PHE A 14 -3.10 -27.85 -4.44
N CYS A 15 -1.92 -27.25 -4.64
CA CYS A 15 -1.32 -27.10 -5.96
C CYS A 15 -1.12 -28.45 -6.66
N PHE A 16 -0.59 -29.45 -5.94
CA PHE A 16 -0.32 -30.76 -6.54
C PHE A 16 -1.56 -31.63 -6.74
N LYS A 17 -2.59 -31.51 -5.89
CA LYS A 17 -3.80 -32.36 -5.97
C LYS A 17 -4.94 -31.74 -6.80
N CYS A 18 -5.10 -30.44 -6.79
CA CYS A 18 -6.32 -29.80 -7.31
C CYS A 18 -6.11 -29.01 -8.59
N ASN A 19 -4.89 -28.80 -9.06
CA ASN A 19 -4.65 -27.93 -10.21
C ASN A 19 -3.68 -28.54 -11.22
N SER A 20 -4.22 -29.16 -12.28
CA SER A 20 -3.44 -29.78 -13.35
C SER A 20 -2.51 -28.81 -14.11
N SER A 21 -2.83 -27.50 -14.08
CA SER A 21 -2.02 -26.46 -14.71
C SER A 21 -0.76 -26.10 -13.95
N LEU A 22 -0.59 -26.59 -12.72
CA LEU A 22 0.55 -26.33 -11.83
C LEU A 22 1.41 -27.60 -11.60
N HIS A 23 1.30 -28.59 -12.46
CA HIS A 23 2.20 -29.74 -12.42
C HIS A 23 3.61 -29.28 -12.81
N LEU A 24 4.48 -29.16 -11.82
CA LEU A 24 5.90 -28.94 -12.02
C LEU A 24 6.56 -30.23 -12.48
N SER A 25 7.05 -30.24 -13.74
CA SER A 25 7.93 -31.32 -14.22
C SER A 25 9.37 -31.08 -13.74
N ARG A 26 10.20 -32.11 -13.77
CA ARG A 26 11.63 -31.93 -13.47
C ARG A 26 12.34 -30.99 -14.46
N GLU A 27 11.80 -30.82 -15.65
CA GLU A 27 12.29 -29.91 -16.68
C GLU A 27 11.99 -28.45 -16.32
N ASP A 28 10.83 -28.18 -15.70
CA ASP A 28 10.43 -26.85 -15.24
C ASP A 28 11.29 -26.34 -14.06
N MET A 29 11.99 -27.23 -13.36
CA MET A 29 12.92 -26.90 -12.28
C MET A 29 14.27 -26.37 -12.78
N ARG A 30 14.52 -26.31 -14.08
CA ARG A 30 15.75 -25.71 -14.62
C ARG A 30 15.71 -24.19 -14.50
N ALA A 31 16.73 -23.63 -13.84
CA ALA A 31 16.86 -22.18 -13.68
C ALA A 31 17.12 -21.50 -15.03
N ASP A 32 16.16 -20.72 -15.52
CA ASP A 32 16.37 -19.81 -16.66
C ASP A 32 16.94 -18.49 -16.15
N LYS A 33 18.26 -18.28 -16.40
CA LYS A 33 18.98 -17.07 -15.98
C LYS A 33 18.36 -15.79 -16.55
N LYS A 34 17.79 -15.83 -17.76
CA LYS A 34 17.15 -14.66 -18.38
C LYS A 34 15.86 -14.29 -17.65
N MET A 35 15.03 -15.28 -17.34
CA MET A 35 13.78 -15.11 -16.61
C MET A 35 14.04 -14.68 -15.16
N MET A 36 15.01 -15.29 -14.48
CA MET A 36 15.45 -14.88 -13.15
C MET A 36 15.89 -13.41 -13.11
N MET A 37 16.69 -12.97 -14.09
CA MET A 37 17.14 -11.58 -14.18
C MET A 37 15.96 -10.61 -14.42
N GLN A 38 14.96 -10.99 -15.20
CA GLN A 38 13.74 -10.20 -15.38
C GLN A 38 12.94 -10.08 -14.06
N CYS A 39 12.78 -11.17 -13.33
CA CYS A 39 12.13 -11.15 -12.01
C CYS A 39 12.88 -10.25 -11.02
N ILE A 40 14.21 -10.34 -10.96
CA ILE A 40 15.04 -9.49 -10.11
C ILE A 40 14.89 -8.01 -10.50
N LYS A 41 14.98 -7.68 -11.78
CA LYS A 41 14.82 -6.31 -12.29
C LYS A 41 13.45 -5.73 -11.98
N ALA A 42 12.40 -6.54 -12.01
CA ALA A 42 11.04 -6.11 -11.68
C ALA A 42 10.82 -6.03 -10.16
N GLY A 43 11.34 -6.99 -9.40
CA GLY A 43 11.10 -7.11 -7.96
C GLY A 43 11.96 -6.16 -7.11
N LEU A 44 13.22 -5.92 -7.50
CA LEU A 44 14.15 -5.11 -6.71
C LEU A 44 13.66 -3.68 -6.45
N PRO A 45 13.10 -2.93 -7.43
CA PRO A 45 12.54 -1.61 -7.18
C PRO A 45 11.36 -1.63 -6.19
N ILE A 46 10.51 -2.66 -6.27
CA ILE A 46 9.37 -2.83 -5.37
C ILE A 46 9.85 -3.16 -3.95
N ALA A 47 10.84 -4.04 -3.82
CA ALA A 47 11.44 -4.37 -2.52
C ALA A 47 12.10 -3.15 -1.88
N ALA A 48 12.87 -2.38 -2.65
CA ALA A 48 13.48 -1.14 -2.18
C ALA A 48 12.42 -0.10 -1.77
N GLN A 49 11.32 0.05 -2.52
CA GLN A 49 10.19 0.91 -2.14
C GLN A 49 9.63 0.52 -0.76
N ASN A 50 9.36 -0.78 -0.55
CA ASN A 50 8.83 -1.27 0.73
C ASN A 50 9.81 -1.02 1.89
N GLY A 51 11.12 -1.20 1.65
CA GLY A 51 12.17 -0.86 2.59
C GLY A 51 12.18 0.62 2.97
N LEU A 52 12.10 1.50 1.97
CA LEU A 52 12.03 2.94 2.17
C LEU A 52 10.79 3.34 3.01
N ILE A 53 9.62 2.80 2.68
CA ILE A 53 8.39 3.04 3.44
C ILE A 53 8.58 2.61 4.91
N SER A 54 9.15 1.42 5.14
CA SER A 54 9.41 0.93 6.50
C SER A 54 10.34 1.86 7.29
N VAL A 55 11.41 2.35 6.66
CA VAL A 55 12.32 3.33 7.28
C VAL A 55 11.59 4.62 7.64
N SER A 56 10.71 5.11 6.75
CA SER A 56 9.93 6.32 7.02
C SER A 56 8.95 6.15 8.20
N MET A 57 8.40 4.95 8.38
CA MET A 57 7.54 4.61 9.52
C MET A 57 8.32 4.65 10.84
N VAL A 58 9.55 4.10 10.86
CA VAL A 58 10.44 4.15 12.03
C VAL A 58 10.82 5.60 12.37
N ALA A 59 11.09 6.43 11.36
CA ALA A 59 11.39 7.85 11.57
C ALA A 59 10.20 8.58 12.21
N LEU A 60 8.99 8.36 11.72
CA LEU A 60 7.77 8.95 12.30
C LEU A 60 7.52 8.46 13.73
N GLN A 61 7.76 7.17 14.00
CA GLN A 61 7.70 6.61 15.37
C GLN A 61 8.66 7.32 16.32
N ARG A 62 9.87 7.64 15.87
CA ARG A 62 10.85 8.38 16.69
C ARG A 62 10.35 9.79 17.05
N VAL A 63 9.74 10.48 16.10
CA VAL A 63 9.11 11.80 16.36
C VAL A 63 7.97 11.66 17.37
N THR A 64 7.13 10.63 17.21
CA THR A 64 6.00 10.35 18.11
C THR A 64 6.46 10.11 19.55
N ASN A 65 7.57 9.43 19.75
CA ASN A 65 8.11 9.13 21.08
C ASN A 65 8.48 10.41 21.88
N GLY A 66 8.73 11.53 21.20
CA GLY A 66 9.00 12.83 21.83
C GLY A 66 7.77 13.50 22.47
N PHE A 67 6.54 13.02 22.21
CA PHE A 67 5.29 13.63 22.72
C PHE A 67 4.72 12.98 23.99
N GLY A 68 5.45 12.06 24.59
CA GLY A 68 5.05 11.41 25.84
C GLY A 68 4.16 10.17 25.65
N GLU A 69 3.92 9.47 26.75
CA GLU A 69 3.31 8.13 26.76
C GLU A 69 1.88 8.10 26.21
N THR A 70 1.08 9.11 26.54
CA THR A 70 -0.33 9.17 26.10
C THR A 70 -0.45 9.29 24.58
N VAL A 71 0.36 10.15 23.95
CA VAL A 71 0.37 10.34 22.49
C VAL A 71 0.94 9.11 21.81
N MET A 72 1.99 8.51 22.37
CA MET A 72 2.61 7.30 21.87
C MET A 72 1.64 6.11 21.91
N ALA A 73 0.87 5.97 23.00
CA ALA A 73 -0.18 4.96 23.11
C ALA A 73 -1.30 5.19 22.08
N ALA A 74 -1.76 6.44 21.93
CA ALA A 74 -2.79 6.81 20.97
C ALA A 74 -2.33 6.53 19.51
N TYR A 75 -1.09 6.85 19.18
CA TYR A 75 -0.50 6.55 17.88
C TYR A 75 -0.43 5.04 17.62
N THR A 76 0.01 4.26 18.62
CA THR A 76 0.08 2.79 18.50
C THR A 76 -1.29 2.18 18.24
N VAL A 77 -2.34 2.63 18.96
CA VAL A 77 -3.72 2.17 18.74
C VAL A 77 -4.20 2.55 17.34
N SER A 78 -3.98 3.82 16.94
CA SER A 78 -4.35 4.29 15.60
C SER A 78 -3.68 3.47 14.49
N MET A 79 -2.39 3.18 14.62
CA MET A 79 -1.62 2.36 13.68
C MET A 79 -2.15 0.93 13.59
N ARG A 80 -2.58 0.34 14.72
CA ARG A 80 -3.20 -1.00 14.72
C ARG A 80 -4.50 -1.02 13.95
N ILE A 81 -5.37 -0.04 14.18
CA ILE A 81 -6.64 0.10 13.47
C ILE A 81 -6.39 0.33 11.98
N GLU A 82 -5.45 1.21 11.64
CA GLU A 82 -5.08 1.52 10.26
C GLU A 82 -4.56 0.28 9.52
N GLN A 83 -3.76 -0.58 10.17
CA GLN A 83 -3.28 -1.83 9.58
C GLN A 83 -4.43 -2.74 9.12
N PHE A 84 -5.53 -2.84 9.89
CA PHE A 84 -6.71 -3.60 9.47
C PHE A 84 -7.39 -2.95 8.25
N VAL A 85 -7.54 -1.63 8.26
CA VAL A 85 -8.17 -0.89 7.15
C VAL A 85 -7.33 -0.96 5.88
N GLN A 86 -6.02 -1.07 5.98
CA GLN A 86 -5.12 -1.17 4.82
C GLN A 86 -5.19 -2.51 4.09
N GLN A 87 -5.66 -3.60 4.73
CA GLN A 87 -5.70 -4.93 4.10
C GLN A 87 -6.56 -4.99 2.83
N PRO A 88 -7.81 -4.45 2.77
CA PRO A 88 -8.59 -4.40 1.55
C PRO A 88 -7.91 -3.59 0.43
N PHE A 89 -7.24 -2.48 0.76
CA PHE A 89 -6.49 -1.71 -0.24
C PHE A 89 -5.30 -2.51 -0.80
N SER A 90 -4.58 -3.22 0.05
CA SER A 90 -3.46 -4.10 -0.36
C SER A 90 -3.94 -5.26 -1.22
N SER A 91 -5.07 -5.87 -0.87
CA SER A 91 -5.70 -6.93 -1.67
C SER A 91 -6.12 -6.40 -3.04
N LEU A 92 -6.69 -5.20 -3.09
CA LEU A 92 -7.09 -4.56 -4.35
C LEU A 92 -5.86 -4.19 -5.21
N ASN A 93 -4.74 -3.78 -4.58
CA ASN A 93 -3.46 -3.57 -5.26
C ASN A 93 -2.99 -4.86 -5.95
N ALA A 94 -2.98 -5.99 -5.24
CA ALA A 94 -2.57 -7.28 -5.81
C ALA A 94 -3.50 -7.73 -6.94
N ALA A 95 -4.81 -7.59 -6.76
CA ALA A 95 -5.81 -7.94 -7.76
C ALA A 95 -5.65 -7.11 -9.04
N ILE A 96 -5.53 -5.78 -8.93
CA ILE A 96 -5.37 -4.91 -10.10
C ILE A 96 -4.01 -5.11 -10.77
N SER A 97 -2.96 -5.44 -10.03
CA SER A 97 -1.65 -5.75 -10.60
C SER A 97 -1.72 -7.00 -11.49
N THR A 98 -2.30 -8.07 -10.99
CA THR A 98 -2.50 -9.32 -11.76
C THR A 98 -3.41 -9.09 -12.97
N PHE A 99 -4.57 -8.43 -12.74
CA PHE A 99 -5.52 -8.13 -13.81
C PHE A 99 -4.90 -7.28 -14.93
N THR A 100 -4.12 -6.25 -14.56
CA THR A 100 -3.42 -5.39 -15.51
C THR A 100 -2.37 -6.16 -16.28
N GLY A 101 -1.53 -6.95 -15.62
CA GLY A 101 -0.50 -7.78 -16.27
C GLY A 101 -1.09 -8.73 -17.29
N GLN A 102 -2.16 -9.45 -16.93
CA GLN A 102 -2.85 -10.37 -17.84
C GLN A 102 -3.47 -9.66 -19.05
N ASN A 103 -4.14 -8.54 -18.84
CA ASN A 103 -4.81 -7.82 -19.94
C ASN A 103 -3.82 -7.11 -20.87
N ILE A 104 -2.76 -6.50 -20.34
CA ILE A 104 -1.69 -5.91 -21.15
C ILE A 104 -0.94 -7.01 -21.90
N GLY A 105 -0.65 -8.15 -21.24
CA GLY A 105 -0.05 -9.33 -21.89
C GLY A 105 -0.87 -9.88 -23.05
N ALA A 106 -2.20 -9.74 -22.99
CA ALA A 106 -3.14 -10.12 -24.04
C ALA A 106 -3.42 -8.99 -25.06
N GLY A 107 -2.73 -7.85 -25.01
CA GLY A 107 -2.96 -6.69 -25.88
C GLY A 107 -4.25 -5.90 -25.61
N LYS A 108 -4.94 -6.17 -24.47
CA LYS A 108 -6.25 -5.56 -24.13
C LYS A 108 -6.07 -4.37 -23.18
N GLU A 109 -5.38 -3.32 -23.64
CA GLU A 109 -5.06 -2.14 -22.85
C GLU A 109 -6.30 -1.43 -22.28
N ASP A 110 -7.35 -1.26 -23.09
CA ASP A 110 -8.58 -0.59 -22.65
C ASP A 110 -9.29 -1.35 -21.52
N ARG A 111 -9.23 -2.69 -21.56
CA ARG A 111 -9.77 -3.52 -20.48
C ARG A 111 -8.98 -3.31 -19.17
N ALA A 112 -7.65 -3.22 -19.26
CA ALA A 112 -6.81 -2.91 -18.11
C ALA A 112 -7.16 -1.54 -17.50
N ARG A 113 -7.35 -0.51 -18.33
CA ARG A 113 -7.77 0.84 -17.88
C ARG A 113 -9.15 0.84 -17.22
N ASN A 114 -10.10 0.11 -17.79
CA ASN A 114 -11.44 -0.01 -17.22
C ASN A 114 -11.39 -0.74 -15.86
N GLY A 115 -10.53 -1.75 -15.72
CA GLY A 115 -10.24 -2.41 -14.45
C GLY A 115 -9.71 -1.43 -13.39
N LEU A 116 -8.77 -0.55 -13.77
CA LEU A 116 -8.28 0.50 -12.87
C LEU A 116 -9.41 1.45 -12.41
N LYS A 117 -10.26 1.91 -13.35
CA LYS A 117 -11.41 2.77 -13.00
C LYS A 117 -12.36 2.09 -12.02
N ALA A 118 -12.63 0.80 -12.23
CA ALA A 118 -13.47 0.01 -11.31
C ALA A 118 -12.80 -0.13 -9.94
N ALA A 119 -11.50 -0.44 -9.89
CA ALA A 119 -10.76 -0.55 -8.65
C ALA A 119 -10.72 0.76 -7.86
N VAL A 120 -10.53 1.91 -8.54
CA VAL A 120 -10.60 3.23 -7.90
C VAL A 120 -11.99 3.49 -7.32
N LYS A 121 -13.07 3.16 -8.04
CA LYS A 121 -14.44 3.31 -7.52
C LYS A 121 -14.66 2.46 -6.26
N ILE A 122 -14.27 1.18 -6.31
CA ILE A 122 -14.41 0.27 -5.17
C ILE A 122 -13.62 0.78 -3.96
N SER A 123 -12.36 1.18 -4.15
CA SER A 123 -11.52 1.70 -3.06
C SER A 123 -12.07 3.01 -2.48
N THR A 124 -12.63 3.87 -3.32
CA THR A 124 -13.23 5.13 -2.86
C THR A 124 -14.51 4.88 -2.04
N VAL A 125 -15.39 4.00 -2.52
CA VAL A 125 -16.61 3.62 -1.76
C VAL A 125 -16.22 3.01 -0.40
N PHE A 126 -15.23 2.11 -0.39
CA PHE A 126 -14.71 1.53 0.85
C PHE A 126 -14.15 2.59 1.79
N ALA A 127 -13.34 3.55 1.27
CA ALA A 127 -12.78 4.65 2.07
C ALA A 127 -13.87 5.49 2.75
N PHE A 128 -14.93 5.85 2.01
CA PHE A 128 -16.05 6.60 2.57
C PHE A 128 -16.86 5.78 3.58
N ALA A 129 -17.06 4.49 3.34
CA ALA A 129 -17.72 3.62 4.30
C ALA A 129 -16.95 3.54 5.63
N VAL A 130 -15.62 3.39 5.58
CA VAL A 130 -14.76 3.39 6.77
C VAL A 130 -14.78 4.75 7.48
N LEU A 131 -14.78 5.86 6.73
CA LEU A 131 -14.90 7.20 7.31
C LEU A 131 -16.20 7.32 8.13
N VAL A 132 -17.34 6.93 7.56
CA VAL A 132 -18.64 6.95 8.27
C VAL A 132 -18.59 6.08 9.52
N ILE A 133 -18.04 4.87 9.42
CA ILE A 133 -17.90 3.97 10.58
C ILE A 133 -17.05 4.62 11.68
N PHE A 134 -15.94 5.28 11.33
CA PHE A 134 -15.06 5.92 12.32
C PHE A 134 -15.68 7.18 12.94
N ILE A 135 -16.48 7.94 12.19
CA ILE A 135 -17.24 9.07 12.73
C ILE A 135 -18.26 8.57 13.77
N LEU A 136 -18.98 7.49 13.48
CA LEU A 136 -20.05 6.99 14.33
C LEU A 136 -19.51 6.17 15.52
N PHE A 137 -18.53 5.33 15.28
CA PHE A 137 -18.06 4.32 16.24
C PHE A 137 -16.58 4.44 16.63
N GLY A 138 -15.87 5.48 16.20
CA GLY A 138 -14.42 5.62 16.41
C GLY A 138 -14.02 5.55 17.89
N ARG A 139 -14.80 6.12 18.79
CA ARG A 139 -14.54 6.04 20.23
C ARG A 139 -14.71 4.63 20.80
N ASN A 140 -15.71 3.89 20.33
CA ASN A 140 -15.96 2.51 20.75
C ASN A 140 -14.86 1.58 20.21
N ILE A 141 -14.49 1.77 18.94
CA ILE A 141 -13.42 1.00 18.28
C ILE A 141 -12.10 1.20 19.02
N THR A 142 -11.70 2.44 19.30
CA THR A 142 -10.46 2.72 20.04
C THR A 142 -10.52 2.21 21.48
N GLY A 143 -11.68 2.30 22.14
CA GLY A 143 -11.91 1.78 23.49
C GLY A 143 -11.79 0.26 23.60
N PHE A 144 -11.92 -0.47 22.52
CA PHE A 144 -11.66 -1.91 22.49
C PHE A 144 -10.16 -2.23 22.66
N PHE A 145 -9.28 -1.35 22.18
CA PHE A 145 -7.82 -1.56 22.22
C PHE A 145 -7.16 -1.00 23.51
N VAL A 146 -7.77 0.00 24.15
CA VAL A 146 -7.17 0.68 25.31
C VAL A 146 -8.24 1.21 26.24
N LYS A 147 -7.93 1.28 27.55
CA LYS A 147 -8.88 1.75 28.59
C LYS A 147 -8.68 3.20 29.04
N GLY A 148 -7.55 3.84 28.69
CA GLY A 148 -7.25 5.23 29.08
C GLY A 148 -8.12 6.23 28.32
N THR A 149 -8.92 7.04 29.04
CA THR A 149 -9.86 8.02 28.46
C THR A 149 -9.17 9.03 27.55
N ASP A 150 -7.99 9.52 27.92
CA ASP A 150 -7.20 10.49 27.15
C ASP A 150 -6.65 9.87 25.87
N VAL A 151 -6.13 8.64 25.97
CA VAL A 151 -5.66 7.88 24.82
C VAL A 151 -6.80 7.62 23.83
N ILE A 152 -7.98 7.21 24.33
CA ILE A 152 -9.18 6.99 23.51
C ILE A 152 -9.59 8.29 22.81
N SER A 153 -9.58 9.43 23.53
CA SER A 153 -9.95 10.72 22.95
C SER A 153 -9.03 11.15 21.82
N ILE A 154 -7.71 11.00 21.98
CA ILE A 154 -6.73 11.33 20.95
C ILE A 154 -6.84 10.34 19.78
N ALA A 155 -6.83 9.04 20.05
CA ALA A 155 -6.85 8.01 19.03
C ALA A 155 -8.13 8.04 18.17
N SER A 156 -9.30 8.26 18.78
CA SER A 156 -10.57 8.34 18.05
C SER A 156 -10.62 9.53 17.09
N LYS A 157 -10.11 10.69 17.48
CA LYS A 157 -10.00 11.85 16.59
C LYS A 157 -8.96 11.61 15.49
N ALA A 158 -7.85 10.95 15.82
CA ALA A 158 -6.79 10.63 14.90
C ALA A 158 -7.25 9.70 13.77
N ILE A 159 -7.98 8.61 14.08
CA ILE A 159 -8.49 7.70 13.04
C ILE A 159 -9.53 8.35 12.15
N VAL A 160 -10.36 9.27 12.66
CA VAL A 160 -11.29 10.05 11.83
C VAL A 160 -10.51 10.98 10.90
N MET A 161 -9.49 11.67 11.41
CA MET A 161 -8.66 12.56 10.61
C MET A 161 -7.95 11.81 9.48
N THR A 162 -7.35 10.65 9.75
CA THR A 162 -6.72 9.83 8.71
C THR A 162 -7.72 9.24 7.73
N ALA A 163 -8.92 8.86 8.22
CA ALA A 163 -9.99 8.32 7.38
C ALA A 163 -10.48 9.31 6.31
N CYS A 164 -10.46 10.61 6.59
CA CYS A 164 -10.76 11.64 5.59
C CYS A 164 -9.82 11.56 4.36
N PHE A 165 -8.65 10.94 4.49
CA PHE A 165 -7.67 10.79 3.42
C PHE A 165 -7.54 9.37 2.87
N TYR A 166 -8.34 8.40 3.33
CA TYR A 166 -8.28 7.03 2.80
C TYR A 166 -8.64 6.91 1.32
N TRP A 167 -9.38 7.85 0.75
CA TRP A 167 -9.59 7.91 -0.69
C TRP A 167 -8.25 8.11 -1.45
N ALA A 168 -7.34 8.94 -0.91
CA ALA A 168 -6.00 9.12 -1.48
C ALA A 168 -5.16 7.84 -1.35
N LEU A 169 -5.24 7.17 -0.19
CA LEU A 169 -4.62 5.86 0.03
C LEU A 169 -5.13 4.82 -0.98
N GLY A 170 -6.45 4.80 -1.25
CA GLY A 170 -7.06 3.94 -2.26
C GLY A 170 -6.51 4.20 -3.67
N ILE A 171 -6.34 5.46 -4.04
CA ILE A 171 -5.70 5.85 -5.32
C ILE A 171 -4.25 5.35 -5.38
N ILE A 172 -3.46 5.55 -4.30
CA ILE A 172 -2.08 5.07 -4.24
C ILE A 172 -2.02 3.57 -4.52
N HIS A 173 -2.81 2.77 -3.80
CA HIS A 173 -2.79 1.31 -3.93
C HIS A 173 -3.23 0.84 -5.31
N THR A 174 -4.31 1.39 -5.84
CA THR A 174 -4.85 0.97 -7.15
C THR A 174 -3.96 1.38 -8.32
N VAL A 175 -3.46 2.62 -8.33
CA VAL A 175 -2.57 3.11 -9.39
C VAL A 175 -1.21 2.42 -9.31
N ARG A 176 -0.66 2.21 -8.11
CA ARG A 176 0.58 1.45 -7.90
C ARG A 176 0.44 0.01 -8.41
N GLY A 177 -0.67 -0.66 -8.07
CA GLY A 177 -0.96 -2.00 -8.58
C GLY A 177 -1.03 -2.03 -10.10
N PHE A 178 -1.72 -1.08 -10.71
CA PHE A 178 -1.78 -0.96 -12.17
C PHE A 178 -0.40 -0.77 -12.80
N LEU A 179 0.41 0.16 -12.29
CA LEU A 179 1.76 0.43 -12.82
C LEU A 179 2.70 -0.77 -12.67
N ASN A 180 2.64 -1.46 -11.53
CA ASN A 180 3.39 -2.68 -11.30
C ASN A 180 2.98 -3.80 -12.27
N GLY A 181 1.67 -4.00 -12.46
CA GLY A 181 1.13 -4.97 -13.43
C GLY A 181 1.46 -4.62 -14.87
N ALA A 182 1.60 -3.33 -15.20
CA ALA A 182 2.03 -2.87 -16.52
C ALA A 182 3.55 -3.01 -16.76
N GLY A 183 4.34 -3.43 -15.75
CA GLY A 183 5.79 -3.57 -15.84
C GLY A 183 6.58 -2.29 -15.54
N ASP A 184 5.91 -1.18 -15.16
CA ASP A 184 6.58 0.08 -14.77
C ASP A 184 7.00 0.07 -13.30
N THR A 185 7.76 -0.96 -12.93
CA THR A 185 8.21 -1.17 -11.55
C THR A 185 9.28 -0.18 -11.09
N GLY A 186 10.05 0.39 -12.00
CA GLY A 186 11.05 1.44 -11.68
C GLY A 186 10.42 2.68 -11.07
N TYR A 187 9.14 2.96 -11.34
CA TYR A 187 8.40 4.02 -10.70
C TYR A 187 8.18 3.79 -9.19
N ALA A 188 8.21 2.53 -8.74
CA ALA A 188 8.08 2.19 -7.33
C ALA A 188 9.11 2.93 -6.47
N LEU A 189 10.37 3.02 -6.92
CA LEU A 189 11.42 3.77 -6.22
C LEU A 189 11.09 5.26 -6.12
N VAL A 190 10.64 5.89 -7.21
CA VAL A 190 10.28 7.31 -7.21
C VAL A 190 9.17 7.58 -6.21
N ASN A 191 8.15 6.72 -6.20
CA ASN A 191 7.03 6.83 -5.28
C ASN A 191 7.46 6.62 -3.81
N GLY A 192 8.29 5.60 -3.53
CA GLY A 192 8.84 5.35 -2.20
C GLY A 192 9.73 6.49 -1.69
N THR A 193 10.58 7.02 -2.56
CA THR A 193 11.44 8.18 -2.21
C THR A 193 10.61 9.43 -1.90
N ALA A 194 9.58 9.72 -2.72
CA ALA A 194 8.66 10.83 -2.45
C ALA A 194 7.95 10.65 -1.10
N GLU A 195 7.50 9.43 -0.79
CA GLU A 195 6.86 9.11 0.49
C GLU A 195 7.79 9.34 1.68
N VAL A 196 9.06 8.89 1.59
CA VAL A 196 10.06 9.10 2.65
C VAL A 196 10.35 10.58 2.86
N ILE A 197 10.64 11.33 1.79
CA ILE A 197 10.95 12.75 1.86
C ILE A 197 9.78 13.53 2.47
N CYS A 198 8.56 13.27 2.00
CA CYS A 198 7.37 13.92 2.53
C CYS A 198 7.15 13.55 4.00
N ARG A 199 7.23 12.27 4.37
CA ARG A 199 6.97 11.80 5.73
C ARG A 199 7.99 12.35 6.72
N ILE A 200 9.28 12.29 6.41
CA ILE A 200 10.32 12.82 7.31
C ILE A 200 10.27 14.35 7.33
N GLY A 201 10.23 15.01 6.18
CA GLY A 201 10.23 16.46 6.11
C GLY A 201 9.00 17.09 6.79
N LEU A 202 7.81 16.58 6.46
CA LEU A 202 6.57 17.10 7.04
C LEU A 202 6.43 16.76 8.52
N SER A 203 6.93 15.62 8.99
CA SER A 203 6.88 15.29 10.42
C SER A 203 7.66 16.29 11.25
N LEU A 204 8.86 16.67 10.82
CA LEU A 204 9.68 17.66 11.51
C LEU A 204 9.06 19.06 11.46
N VAL A 205 8.54 19.46 10.31
CA VAL A 205 7.94 20.81 10.15
C VAL A 205 6.62 20.93 10.92
N LEU A 206 5.68 19.99 10.71
CA LEU A 206 4.34 20.10 11.30
C LEU A 206 4.34 19.92 12.82
N THR A 207 5.21 19.07 13.34
CA THR A 207 5.30 18.87 14.80
C THR A 207 6.06 20.00 15.50
N ALA A 208 6.89 20.77 14.79
CA ALA A 208 7.56 21.95 15.33
C ALA A 208 6.64 23.17 15.47
N ILE A 209 5.47 23.18 14.84
CA ILE A 209 4.49 24.26 14.94
C ILE A 209 3.69 24.08 16.23
N PRO A 210 3.78 25.00 17.24
CA PRO A 210 3.16 24.82 18.56
C PRO A 210 1.63 24.61 18.52
N VAL A 211 0.94 25.27 17.56
CA VAL A 211 -0.53 25.16 17.39
C VAL A 211 -0.94 23.77 16.91
N ILE A 212 -0.10 23.11 16.10
CA ILE A 212 -0.37 21.77 15.58
C ILE A 212 0.09 20.70 16.59
N GLY A 213 1.28 20.87 17.16
CA GLY A 213 1.84 19.98 18.17
C GLY A 213 1.81 18.50 17.73
N HIS A 214 1.31 17.63 18.62
CA HIS A 214 1.23 16.19 18.36
C HIS A 214 0.31 15.79 17.19
N TRP A 215 -0.65 16.64 16.80
CA TRP A 215 -1.50 16.38 15.63
C TRP A 215 -0.72 16.37 14.32
N GLY A 216 0.45 17.01 14.30
CA GLY A 216 1.38 16.99 13.17
C GLY A 216 1.79 15.57 12.74
N ILE A 217 1.76 14.58 13.65
CA ILE A 217 2.07 13.18 13.36
C ILE A 217 1.07 12.60 12.33
N TRP A 218 -0.22 12.75 12.60
CA TRP A 218 -1.28 12.22 11.70
C TRP A 218 -1.47 13.08 10.46
N LEU A 219 -1.34 14.42 10.58
CA LEU A 219 -1.34 15.34 9.44
C LEU A 219 -0.21 15.02 8.47
N THR A 220 0.98 14.68 8.97
CA THR A 220 2.10 14.21 8.12
C THR A 220 1.67 13.01 7.27
N THR A 221 1.01 12.02 7.87
CA THR A 221 0.52 10.84 7.16
C THR A 221 -0.50 11.23 6.08
N CYS A 222 -1.48 12.08 6.41
CA CYS A 222 -2.49 12.57 5.49
C CYS A 222 -1.88 13.31 4.29
N CYS A 223 -0.99 14.27 4.57
CA CYS A 223 -0.31 15.03 3.51
C CYS A 223 0.59 14.14 2.65
N THR A 224 1.29 13.18 3.26
CA THR A 224 2.12 12.22 2.53
C THR A 224 1.27 11.39 1.57
N TRP A 225 0.11 10.88 1.99
CA TRP A 225 -0.79 10.14 1.09
C TRP A 225 -1.31 11.01 -0.04
N PHE A 226 -1.67 12.27 0.23
CA PHE A 226 -2.12 13.19 -0.81
C PHE A 226 -1.04 13.42 -1.87
N VAL A 227 0.19 13.75 -1.46
CA VAL A 227 1.33 13.95 -2.38
C VAL A 227 1.64 12.68 -3.15
N THR A 228 1.70 11.53 -2.47
CA THR A 228 2.00 10.24 -3.10
C THR A 228 0.92 9.83 -4.10
N ALA A 229 -0.36 10.11 -3.81
CA ALA A 229 -1.46 9.89 -4.75
C ALA A 229 -1.33 10.79 -5.99
N ALA A 230 -1.01 12.06 -5.80
CA ALA A 230 -0.78 13.00 -6.91
C ALA A 230 0.38 12.55 -7.81
N VAL A 231 1.51 12.16 -7.22
CA VAL A 231 2.67 11.63 -7.96
C VAL A 231 2.30 10.37 -8.74
N SER A 232 1.51 9.45 -8.13
CA SER A 232 1.03 8.23 -8.78
C SER A 232 0.13 8.53 -9.98
N LEU A 233 -0.82 9.46 -9.82
CA LEU A 233 -1.72 9.88 -10.90
C LEU A 233 -0.99 10.60 -12.04
N LEU A 234 -0.01 11.45 -11.71
CA LEU A 234 0.82 12.13 -12.71
C LEU A 234 1.61 11.11 -13.55
N ARG A 235 2.16 10.07 -12.91
CA ARG A 235 2.84 9.00 -13.64
C ARG A 235 1.91 8.24 -14.56
N TYR A 236 0.73 7.86 -14.06
CA TYR A 236 -0.28 7.17 -14.86
C TYR A 236 -0.72 8.00 -16.07
N LYS A 237 -1.05 9.29 -15.86
CA LYS A 237 -1.46 10.22 -16.93
C LYS A 237 -0.35 10.47 -17.94
N GLY A 238 0.90 10.52 -17.51
CA GLY A 238 2.07 10.70 -18.38
C GLY A 238 2.33 9.56 -19.36
N GLY A 239 1.61 8.43 -19.25
CA GLY A 239 1.60 7.34 -20.23
C GLY A 239 2.91 6.56 -20.39
N LYS A 240 3.95 6.89 -19.63
CA LYS A 240 5.28 6.24 -19.74
C LYS A 240 5.26 4.73 -19.44
N TRP A 241 4.23 4.24 -18.76
CA TRP A 241 4.02 2.82 -18.50
C TRP A 241 3.75 2.01 -19.77
N LYS A 242 3.22 2.62 -20.84
CA LYS A 242 2.92 1.98 -22.12
C LYS A 242 4.18 1.48 -22.83
N SER A 243 5.30 2.21 -22.75
CA SER A 243 6.57 1.85 -23.37
C SER A 243 7.39 0.84 -22.57
N LYS A 244 6.96 0.50 -21.32
CA LYS A 244 7.68 -0.41 -20.42
C LYS A 244 7.05 -1.78 -20.27
N SER A 245 5.96 -2.04 -21.01
CA SER A 245 5.34 -3.37 -21.03
C SER A 245 6.35 -4.42 -21.48
N LEU A 246 6.57 -5.41 -20.62
CA LEU A 246 7.47 -6.55 -20.90
C LEU A 246 7.04 -7.38 -22.12
N VAL A 247 5.83 -7.13 -22.65
CA VAL A 247 5.26 -7.80 -23.83
C VAL A 247 5.85 -7.28 -25.14
N ILE A 248 6.34 -6.03 -25.20
CA ILE A 248 6.95 -5.45 -26.42
C ILE A 248 8.24 -6.19 -26.81
N LEU A 249 8.84 -6.97 -25.91
CA LEU A 249 10.07 -7.72 -26.17
C LEU A 249 9.85 -9.07 -26.87
N ARG A 250 8.61 -9.43 -27.24
CA ARG A 250 8.28 -10.71 -27.91
C ARG A 250 7.97 -10.59 -29.40
N THR A 251 8.02 -9.41 -29.99
CA THR A 251 7.71 -9.15 -31.39
C THR A 251 8.93 -8.76 -32.24
N ASN A 252 10.15 -9.11 -31.80
CA ASN A 252 11.36 -9.06 -32.63
C ASN A 252 12.12 -10.37 -32.52
#